data_abd2a8da01bd62e736f584099c0a876c
#
_entry.id   abd2a8da01bd62e736f584099c0a876c
#
_cell.length_a   1.000
_cell.length_b   1.000
_cell.length_c   1.000
_cell.angle_alpha   90.00
_cell.angle_beta   90.00
_cell.angle_gamma   90.00
#
_symmetry.space_group_name_H-M   'P 1'
#
loop_
_entity.id
_entity.type
_entity.pdbx_description
1 polymer ?
#
loop_
_entity_poly.entity_id
_entity_poly.type
_entity_poly.pdbx_seq_one_letter_code
_entity_poly.pdbx_strand_id
1 'polypeptide(L)'
;MANYTTADIKALREKTAAGMMDVKKALDEADGDLAKAEDILRVKGLKGVTKREGRTASNGLVIAEAGDGVGTLVEVLCETDFVAKGERFGELAQQVLDQAVATKAADAQDQLSSTLPDGQTLQELVDATN
;
A
#
# COMPACT_ATOMS: atom_id res chain seq x y z
N MET A 1 -29.90 17.76 2.57
CA MET A 1 -30.00 16.30 2.41
C MET A 1 -28.67 15.81 1.87
N ALA A 2 -28.20 14.63 2.31
CA ALA A 2 -26.97 14.08 1.77
C ALA A 2 -27.14 13.72 0.29
N ASN A 3 -26.25 14.21 -0.58
CA ASN A 3 -26.31 13.97 -2.03
C ASN A 3 -25.72 12.60 -2.42
N TYR A 4 -25.72 11.62 -1.52
CA TYR A 4 -25.19 10.28 -1.74
C TYR A 4 -26.05 9.21 -1.07
N THR A 5 -25.94 7.97 -1.53
CA THR A 5 -26.71 6.82 -1.08
C THR A 5 -25.88 5.87 -0.20
N THR A 6 -26.56 4.93 0.45
CA THR A 6 -25.89 3.85 1.18
C THR A 6 -25.05 2.96 0.24
N ALA A 7 -25.46 2.83 -1.02
CA ALA A 7 -24.72 2.11 -2.04
C ALA A 7 -23.38 2.80 -2.36
N ASP A 8 -23.36 4.13 -2.40
CA ASP A 8 -22.15 4.91 -2.63
C ASP A 8 -21.14 4.75 -1.48
N ILE A 9 -21.64 4.74 -0.23
CA ILE A 9 -20.80 4.47 0.94
C ILE A 9 -20.16 3.08 0.84
N LYS A 10 -20.94 2.06 0.46
CA LYS A 10 -20.46 0.69 0.33
C LYS A 10 -19.41 0.58 -0.77
N ALA A 11 -19.67 1.16 -1.94
CA ALA A 11 -18.76 1.15 -3.07
C ALA A 11 -17.40 1.80 -2.73
N LEU A 12 -17.41 2.97 -2.08
CA LEU A 12 -16.20 3.65 -1.63
C LEU A 12 -15.43 2.86 -0.56
N ARG A 13 -16.16 2.20 0.36
CA ARG A 13 -15.52 1.33 1.34
C ARG A 13 -14.80 0.13 0.70
N GLU A 14 -15.45 -0.52 -0.24
CA GLU A 14 -14.87 -1.67 -0.96
C GLU A 14 -13.63 -1.24 -1.75
N LYS A 15 -13.66 -0.04 -2.33
CA LYS A 15 -12.56 0.49 -3.14
C LYS A 15 -11.37 1.01 -2.32
N THR A 16 -11.64 1.68 -1.20
CA THR A 16 -10.61 2.39 -0.42
C THR A 16 -10.20 1.69 0.87
N ALA A 17 -10.90 0.64 1.27
CA ALA A 17 -10.77 -0.03 2.56
C ALA A 17 -10.90 0.90 3.79
N ALA A 18 -11.39 2.13 3.59
CA ALA A 18 -11.58 3.11 4.65
C ALA A 18 -12.73 2.74 5.58
N GLY A 19 -12.69 3.22 6.82
CA GLY A 19 -13.76 3.04 7.79
C GLY A 19 -15.06 3.73 7.35
N MET A 20 -16.23 3.17 7.70
CA MET A 20 -17.55 3.70 7.32
C MET A 20 -17.72 5.19 7.68
N MET A 21 -17.24 5.60 8.84
CA MET A 21 -17.33 7.00 9.29
C MET A 21 -16.43 7.94 8.49
N ASP A 22 -15.27 7.46 8.05
CA ASP A 22 -14.35 8.25 7.23
C ASP A 22 -14.91 8.42 5.82
N VAL A 23 -15.48 7.35 5.24
CA VAL A 23 -16.16 7.41 3.95
C VAL A 23 -17.33 8.39 3.99
N LYS A 24 -18.17 8.33 5.05
CA LYS A 24 -19.29 9.25 5.21
C LYS A 24 -18.82 10.71 5.29
N LYS A 25 -17.80 10.99 6.12
CA LYS A 25 -17.23 12.34 6.24
C LYS A 25 -16.63 12.83 4.92
N ALA A 26 -15.97 11.96 4.17
CA ALA A 26 -15.40 12.32 2.87
C ALA A 26 -16.50 12.65 1.85
N LEU A 27 -17.61 11.90 1.84
CA LEU A 27 -18.76 12.18 0.99
C LEU A 27 -19.48 13.47 1.39
N ASP A 28 -19.63 13.75 2.69
CA ASP A 28 -20.18 15.02 3.18
C ASP A 28 -19.30 16.20 2.73
N GLU A 29 -17.98 16.08 2.86
CA GLU A 29 -17.00 17.10 2.45
C GLU A 29 -16.93 17.29 0.94
N ALA A 30 -17.17 16.22 0.17
CA ALA A 30 -17.21 16.23 -1.29
C ALA A 30 -18.59 16.58 -1.89
N ASP A 31 -19.58 16.90 -1.05
CA ASP A 31 -20.98 17.13 -1.45
C ASP A 31 -21.58 16.01 -2.32
N GLY A 32 -21.22 14.77 -2.00
CA GLY A 32 -21.67 13.56 -2.70
C GLY A 32 -20.88 13.18 -3.94
N ASP A 33 -19.85 13.93 -4.31
CA ASP A 33 -18.95 13.60 -5.43
C ASP A 33 -18.02 12.43 -5.04
N LEU A 34 -18.23 11.28 -5.67
CA LEU A 34 -17.49 10.06 -5.38
C LEU A 34 -15.99 10.16 -5.68
N ALA A 35 -15.62 10.84 -6.77
CA ALA A 35 -14.21 10.99 -7.15
C ALA A 35 -13.46 11.89 -6.15
N LYS A 36 -14.05 13.01 -5.76
CA LYS A 36 -13.49 13.89 -4.72
C LYS A 36 -13.42 13.20 -3.36
N ALA A 37 -14.44 12.44 -2.99
CA ALA A 37 -14.45 11.69 -1.74
C ALA A 37 -13.33 10.63 -1.71
N GLU A 38 -13.08 9.97 -2.83
CA GLU A 38 -11.95 9.03 -2.98
C GLU A 38 -10.61 9.72 -2.79
N ASP A 39 -10.39 10.88 -3.42
CA ASP A 39 -9.17 11.67 -3.24
C ASP A 39 -8.97 12.13 -1.79
N ILE A 40 -10.04 12.56 -1.11
CA ILE A 40 -10.01 12.93 0.31
C ILE A 40 -9.57 11.73 1.16
N LEU A 41 -10.13 10.54 0.89
CA LEU A 41 -9.78 9.31 1.61
C LEU A 41 -8.34 8.89 1.34
N ARG A 42 -7.85 9.02 0.10
CA ARG A 42 -6.47 8.75 -0.26
C ARG A 42 -5.51 9.66 0.50
N VAL A 43 -5.76 10.96 0.54
CA VAL A 43 -4.95 11.92 1.29
C VAL A 43 -4.96 11.64 2.79
N LYS A 44 -6.11 11.23 3.36
CA LYS A 44 -6.21 10.81 4.77
C LYS A 44 -5.41 9.53 5.04
N GLY A 45 -5.44 8.58 4.13
CA GLY A 45 -4.63 7.35 4.19
C GLY A 45 -3.13 7.66 4.23
N LEU A 46 -2.66 8.53 3.33
CA LEU A 46 -1.26 8.99 3.31
C LEU A 46 -0.85 9.69 4.61
N LYS A 47 -1.72 10.54 5.18
CA LYS A 47 -1.47 11.14 6.51
C LYS A 47 -1.43 10.11 7.64
N GLY A 48 -2.15 9.00 7.50
CA GLY A 48 -2.10 7.87 8.42
C GLY A 48 -0.76 7.14 8.36
N VAL A 49 -0.20 6.96 7.16
CA VAL A 49 1.14 6.40 6.95
C VAL A 49 2.20 7.27 7.62
N THR A 50 2.19 8.57 7.37
CA THR A 50 3.13 9.51 8.00
C THR A 50 3.10 9.48 9.53
N LYS A 51 1.93 9.29 10.14
CA LYS A 51 1.82 9.14 11.60
C LYS A 51 2.45 7.85 12.15
N ARG A 52 2.67 6.85 11.29
CA ARG A 52 3.26 5.56 11.66
C ARG A 52 4.77 5.49 11.43
N GLU A 53 5.37 6.49 10.77
CA GLU A 53 6.81 6.52 10.45
C GLU A 53 7.74 6.38 11.67
N GLY A 54 7.27 6.69 12.86
CA GLY A 54 8.03 6.52 14.11
C GLY A 54 7.90 5.15 14.77
N ARG A 55 7.13 4.21 14.20
CA ARG A 55 6.95 2.87 14.77
C ARG A 55 8.07 1.94 14.36
N THR A 56 8.49 1.07 15.30
CA THR A 56 9.53 0.09 15.03
C THR A 56 8.96 -1.10 14.29
N ALA A 57 9.49 -1.37 13.09
CA ALA A 57 9.24 -2.59 12.34
C ALA A 57 10.38 -3.57 12.58
N SER A 58 10.17 -4.55 13.45
CA SER A 58 11.19 -5.55 13.86
C SER A 58 10.88 -6.97 13.40
N ASN A 59 9.75 -7.17 12.78
CA ASN A 59 9.33 -8.41 12.15
C ASN A 59 9.31 -8.26 10.65
N GLY A 60 9.21 -9.33 9.91
CA GLY A 60 9.14 -9.27 8.45
C GLY A 60 9.49 -10.57 7.77
N LEU A 61 9.75 -10.49 6.48
CA LEU A 61 10.21 -11.59 5.65
C LEU A 61 11.51 -11.23 4.94
N VAL A 62 12.41 -12.21 4.86
CA VAL A 62 13.57 -12.18 3.97
C VAL A 62 13.35 -13.22 2.89
N ILE A 63 13.37 -12.81 1.62
CA ILE A 63 13.23 -13.70 0.47
C ILE A 63 14.38 -13.48 -0.48
N ALA A 64 14.81 -14.56 -1.10
CA ALA A 64 15.93 -14.55 -2.04
C ALA A 64 15.61 -15.36 -3.29
N GLU A 65 16.16 -14.95 -4.41
CA GLU A 65 16.14 -15.67 -5.67
C GLU A 65 17.54 -15.66 -6.28
N ALA A 66 17.95 -16.79 -6.85
CA ALA A 66 19.20 -16.91 -7.57
C ALA A 66 18.93 -17.42 -8.99
N GLY A 67 19.53 -16.79 -9.97
CA GLY A 67 19.44 -17.15 -11.38
C GLY A 67 20.40 -16.33 -12.23
N ASP A 68 20.81 -16.86 -13.38
CA ASP A 68 21.69 -16.20 -14.35
C ASP A 68 23.01 -15.68 -13.75
N GLY A 69 23.54 -16.38 -12.74
CA GLY A 69 24.76 -15.98 -12.04
C GLY A 69 24.60 -14.81 -11.06
N VAL A 70 23.36 -14.39 -10.77
CA VAL A 70 23.02 -13.30 -9.84
C VAL A 70 22.13 -13.82 -8.73
N GLY A 71 22.45 -13.47 -7.48
CA GLY A 71 21.59 -13.64 -6.32
C GLY A 71 20.95 -12.32 -5.92
N THR A 72 19.64 -12.33 -5.66
CA THR A 72 18.89 -11.17 -5.18
C THR A 72 18.25 -11.53 -3.86
N LEU A 73 18.41 -10.67 -2.85
CA LEU A 73 17.84 -10.83 -1.53
C LEU A 73 17.15 -9.54 -1.13
N VAL A 74 15.89 -9.66 -0.65
CA VAL A 74 15.13 -8.53 -0.12
C VAL A 74 14.62 -8.83 1.27
N GLU A 75 14.57 -7.80 2.11
CA GLU A 75 13.95 -7.82 3.42
C GLU A 75 12.79 -6.82 3.42
N VAL A 76 11.60 -7.28 3.80
CA VAL A 76 10.41 -6.46 3.97
C VAL A 76 9.96 -6.52 5.41
N LEU A 77 9.94 -5.38 6.08
CA LEU A 77 9.67 -5.26 7.52
C LEU A 77 8.22 -4.88 7.80
N CYS A 78 7.71 -5.34 8.93
CA CYS A 78 6.41 -4.98 9.48
C CYS A 78 6.44 -4.90 11.01
N GLU A 79 5.37 -4.39 11.62
CA GLU A 79 5.33 -4.16 13.07
C GLU A 79 5.16 -5.46 13.87
N THR A 80 4.44 -6.46 13.34
CA THR A 80 4.11 -7.69 14.07
C THR A 80 4.36 -8.96 13.25
N ASP A 81 4.59 -10.07 13.95
CA ASP A 81 4.73 -11.39 13.33
C ASP A 81 3.42 -11.89 12.71
N PHE A 82 2.26 -11.46 13.21
CA PHE A 82 0.96 -11.76 12.59
C PHE A 82 0.86 -11.22 11.17
N VAL A 83 1.32 -9.98 10.95
CA VAL A 83 1.38 -9.38 9.62
C VAL A 83 2.38 -10.13 8.75
N ALA A 84 3.57 -10.43 9.27
CA ALA A 84 4.61 -11.16 8.53
C ALA A 84 4.18 -12.55 8.06
N LYS A 85 3.30 -13.22 8.81
CA LYS A 85 2.73 -14.54 8.47
C LYS A 85 1.50 -14.46 7.57
N GLY A 86 0.99 -13.27 7.32
CA GLY A 86 -0.18 -13.04 6.47
C GLY A 86 0.11 -13.28 4.99
N GLU A 87 -0.83 -13.90 4.29
CA GLU A 87 -0.73 -14.20 2.86
C GLU A 87 -0.48 -12.93 2.02
N ARG A 88 -1.23 -11.87 2.30
CA ARG A 88 -1.09 -10.57 1.63
C ARG A 88 0.29 -9.94 1.80
N PHE A 89 0.91 -10.10 2.97
CA PHE A 89 2.27 -9.63 3.21
C PHE A 89 3.29 -10.46 2.44
N GLY A 90 3.09 -11.77 2.35
CA GLY A 90 3.90 -12.68 1.53
C GLY A 90 3.83 -12.32 0.04
N GLU A 91 2.65 -12.00 -0.47
CA GLU A 91 2.45 -11.54 -1.86
C GLU A 91 3.18 -10.22 -2.11
N LEU A 92 3.10 -9.25 -1.19
CA LEU A 92 3.84 -7.99 -1.28
C LEU A 92 5.34 -8.24 -1.32
N ALA A 93 5.85 -9.07 -0.42
CA ALA A 93 7.28 -9.41 -0.37
C ALA A 93 7.76 -10.08 -1.67
N GLN A 94 6.94 -10.94 -2.28
CA GLN A 94 7.25 -11.56 -3.57
C GLN A 94 7.29 -10.52 -4.70
N GLN A 95 6.36 -9.57 -4.73
CA GLN A 95 6.36 -8.48 -5.71
C GLN A 95 7.61 -7.58 -5.56
N VAL A 96 8.02 -7.31 -4.32
CA VAL A 96 9.28 -6.57 -4.05
C VAL A 96 10.48 -7.33 -4.59
N LEU A 97 10.56 -8.64 -4.36
CA LEU A 97 11.63 -9.48 -4.89
C LEU A 97 11.64 -9.50 -6.42
N ASP A 98 10.50 -9.73 -7.06
CA ASP A 98 10.37 -9.77 -8.52
C ASP A 98 10.83 -8.44 -9.14
N GLN A 99 10.46 -7.32 -8.55
CA GLN A 99 10.89 -6.01 -8.99
C GLN A 99 12.40 -5.79 -8.81
N ALA A 100 12.99 -6.26 -7.71
CA ALA A 100 14.43 -6.18 -7.47
C ALA A 100 15.23 -7.01 -8.49
N VAL A 101 14.75 -8.21 -8.82
CA VAL A 101 15.35 -9.05 -9.86
C VAL A 101 15.29 -8.37 -11.23
N ALA A 102 14.16 -7.75 -11.57
CA ALA A 102 13.96 -7.10 -12.87
C ALA A 102 14.80 -5.82 -13.01
N THR A 103 14.89 -4.98 -11.97
CA THR A 103 15.53 -3.66 -12.04
C THR A 103 16.99 -3.67 -11.65
N LYS A 104 17.45 -4.66 -10.88
CA LYS A 104 18.80 -4.72 -10.28
C LYS A 104 19.15 -3.41 -9.54
N ALA A 105 18.18 -2.91 -8.77
CA ALA A 105 18.31 -1.66 -8.03
C ALA A 105 19.53 -1.66 -7.11
N ALA A 106 20.21 -0.51 -7.01
CA ALA A 106 21.44 -0.36 -6.24
C ALA A 106 21.20 -0.38 -4.72
N ASP A 107 20.04 0.13 -4.28
CA ASP A 107 19.63 0.22 -2.88
C ASP A 107 18.11 0.23 -2.72
N ALA A 108 17.62 0.27 -1.47
CA ALA A 108 16.20 0.27 -1.18
C ALA A 108 15.47 1.51 -1.72
N GLN A 109 16.10 2.68 -1.72
CA GLN A 109 15.49 3.91 -2.24
C GLN A 109 15.30 3.85 -3.77
N ASP A 110 16.30 3.35 -4.47
CA ASP A 110 16.25 3.13 -5.92
C ASP A 110 15.16 2.10 -6.26
N GLN A 111 15.06 1.04 -5.46
CA GLN A 111 14.03 0.01 -5.56
C GLN A 111 12.61 0.59 -5.40
N LEU A 112 12.37 1.40 -4.36
CA LEU A 112 11.07 1.99 -4.05
C LEU A 112 10.60 2.97 -5.12
N SER A 113 11.50 3.70 -5.75
CA SER A 113 11.20 4.64 -6.84
C SER A 113 11.02 3.98 -8.21
N SER A 114 11.31 2.68 -8.34
CA SER A 114 11.14 1.95 -9.59
C SER A 114 9.66 1.77 -9.96
N THR A 115 9.37 1.78 -11.27
CA THR A 115 8.02 1.66 -11.80
C THR A 115 7.68 0.20 -12.08
N LEU A 116 6.54 -0.24 -11.55
CA LEU A 116 5.97 -1.56 -11.78
C LEU A 116 5.32 -1.65 -13.19
N PRO A 117 5.07 -2.86 -13.71
CA PRO A 117 4.44 -3.06 -15.02
C PRO A 117 3.07 -2.39 -15.19
N ASP A 118 2.34 -2.14 -14.09
CA ASP A 118 1.05 -1.46 -14.08
C ASP A 118 1.15 0.08 -14.07
N GLY A 119 2.36 0.64 -14.02
CA GLY A 119 2.65 2.06 -14.06
C GLY A 119 2.76 2.76 -12.71
N GLN A 120 2.41 2.09 -11.59
CA GLN A 120 2.66 2.64 -10.26
C GLN A 120 4.11 2.41 -9.82
N THR A 121 4.60 3.20 -8.86
CA THR A 121 5.89 2.93 -8.24
C THR A 121 5.78 1.84 -7.17
N LEU A 122 6.89 1.19 -6.83
CA LEU A 122 6.91 0.23 -5.74
C LEU A 122 6.55 0.90 -4.39
N GLN A 123 6.94 2.17 -4.19
CA GLN A 123 6.56 2.95 -3.01
C GLN A 123 5.04 3.09 -2.91
N GLU A 124 4.36 3.41 -4.01
CA GLU A 124 2.89 3.51 -4.04
C GLU A 124 2.21 2.19 -3.71
N LEU A 125 2.74 1.06 -4.18
CA LEU A 125 2.25 -0.27 -3.83
C LEU A 125 2.40 -0.56 -2.32
N VAL A 126 3.57 -0.25 -1.75
CA VAL A 126 3.83 -0.42 -0.31
C VAL A 126 2.88 0.44 0.51
N ASP A 127 2.70 1.70 0.15
CA ASP A 127 1.80 2.64 0.84
C ASP A 127 0.33 2.19 0.75
N ALA A 128 -0.08 1.63 -0.37
CA ALA A 128 -1.44 1.11 -0.56
C ALA A 128 -1.70 -0.20 0.23
N THR A 129 -0.65 -0.96 0.52
CA THR A 129 -0.74 -2.22 1.29
C THR A 129 -0.71 -1.97 2.80
N ASN A 130 -0.16 -0.84 3.25
CA ASN A 130 -0.02 -0.42 4.66
C ASN A 130 -1.36 0.18 5.19
#